data_d5ec7553ba36a002ba7d4c539355979e
#
_entry.id   d5ec7553ba36a002ba7d4c539355979e
#
_cell.length_a   1.000
_cell.length_b   1.000
_cell.length_c   1.000
_cell.angle_alpha   90.00
_cell.angle_beta   90.00
_cell.angle_gamma   90.00
#
_symmetry.space_group_name_H-M   'P 1'
#
loop_
_entity.id
_entity.type
_entity.pdbx_description
1 polymer ?
#
loop_
_entity_poly.entity_id
_entity_poly.type
_entity_poly.pdbx_seq_one_letter_code
_entity_poly.pdbx_strand_id
1 'polypeptide(L)'
;MTSIIKVDNIQTVAGAAPNLTDIGFSRANEIIAVYRATSSTSSQSTTSNAFINITGMSITMTPKLATSKILVSATIAGETYGSFTDRGIRFVIYGGASGTTVRYYSEYDLYNSSDDGQRISKVPLTYVESASDTSARTYNIGFASTTSNANATARVNQYGEPSQMIVYEIGQ
;
A
#
# COMPACT_ATOMS: atom_id res chain seq x y z
N MET A 1 -30.23 -38.89 -2.39
CA MET A 1 -29.08 -39.44 -3.15
C MET A 1 -28.19 -38.27 -3.54
N THR A 2 -26.93 -38.29 -3.11
CA THR A 2 -25.96 -37.24 -3.50
C THR A 2 -25.30 -37.69 -4.79
N SER A 3 -25.53 -36.98 -5.89
CA SER A 3 -24.87 -37.31 -7.17
C SER A 3 -23.44 -36.77 -7.11
N ILE A 4 -22.48 -37.66 -7.26
CA ILE A 4 -21.06 -37.29 -7.37
C ILE A 4 -20.69 -37.33 -8.86
N ILE A 5 -20.31 -36.21 -9.44
CA ILE A 5 -19.71 -36.16 -10.76
C ILE A 5 -18.21 -36.38 -10.59
N LYS A 6 -17.71 -37.51 -11.10
CA LYS A 6 -16.26 -37.73 -11.20
C LYS A 6 -15.78 -37.25 -12.57
N VAL A 7 -14.83 -36.33 -12.57
CA VAL A 7 -14.20 -35.81 -13.78
C VAL A 7 -12.73 -36.17 -13.72
N ASP A 8 -12.26 -36.99 -14.66
CA ASP A 8 -10.85 -37.40 -14.70
C ASP A 8 -9.92 -36.32 -15.24
N ASN A 9 -10.46 -35.39 -16.01
CA ASN A 9 -9.70 -34.29 -16.57
C ASN A 9 -10.62 -33.10 -16.88
N ILE A 10 -10.23 -31.91 -16.42
CA ILE A 10 -10.88 -30.64 -16.76
C ILE A 10 -9.87 -29.82 -17.56
N GLN A 11 -10.24 -29.45 -18.78
CA GLN A 11 -9.38 -28.64 -19.65
C GLN A 11 -10.16 -27.43 -20.17
N THR A 12 -9.42 -26.33 -20.42
CA THR A 12 -9.97 -25.19 -21.18
C THR A 12 -10.17 -25.58 -22.65
N VAL A 13 -10.91 -24.77 -23.42
CA VAL A 13 -11.09 -24.97 -24.87
C VAL A 13 -9.74 -25.03 -25.62
N ALA A 14 -8.69 -24.41 -25.07
CA ALA A 14 -7.33 -24.47 -25.61
C ALA A 14 -6.53 -25.70 -25.15
N GLY A 15 -7.13 -26.63 -24.39
CA GLY A 15 -6.47 -27.85 -23.92
C GLY A 15 -5.51 -27.68 -22.74
N ALA A 16 -5.41 -26.46 -22.18
CA ALA A 16 -4.64 -26.22 -20.98
C ALA A 16 -5.42 -26.61 -19.70
N ALA A 17 -4.73 -26.99 -18.64
CA ALA A 17 -5.37 -27.18 -17.35
C ALA A 17 -5.96 -25.84 -16.87
N PRO A 18 -7.29 -25.75 -16.58
CA PRO A 18 -7.90 -24.53 -16.08
C PRO A 18 -7.36 -24.21 -14.67
N ASN A 19 -7.19 -22.93 -14.38
CA ASN A 19 -7.04 -22.52 -12.99
C ASN A 19 -8.41 -22.54 -12.28
N LEU A 20 -8.43 -22.44 -10.95
CA LEU A 20 -9.68 -22.51 -10.17
C LEU A 20 -10.69 -21.43 -10.54
N THR A 21 -10.23 -20.29 -11.02
CA THR A 21 -11.07 -19.17 -11.49
C THR A 21 -11.77 -19.50 -12.82
N ASP A 22 -11.13 -20.26 -13.73
CA ASP A 22 -11.69 -20.62 -15.03
C ASP A 22 -12.88 -21.58 -14.90
N ILE A 23 -12.92 -22.36 -13.83
CA ILE A 23 -13.98 -23.34 -13.54
C ILE A 23 -15.02 -22.81 -12.54
N GLY A 24 -14.99 -21.51 -12.25
CA GLY A 24 -16.01 -20.86 -11.42
C GLY A 24 -15.91 -21.16 -9.92
N PHE A 25 -14.82 -21.74 -9.44
CA PHE A 25 -14.56 -21.98 -8.02
C PHE A 25 -13.76 -20.83 -7.38
N SER A 26 -14.16 -19.58 -7.59
CA SER A 26 -13.69 -18.52 -6.71
C SER A 26 -14.46 -18.62 -5.39
N ARG A 27 -13.79 -18.96 -4.31
CA ARG A 27 -14.38 -18.83 -2.97
C ARG A 27 -14.44 -17.35 -2.62
N ALA A 28 -15.61 -16.87 -2.24
CA ALA A 28 -15.72 -15.52 -1.68
C ALA A 28 -14.72 -15.35 -0.53
N ASN A 29 -14.01 -14.21 -0.52
CA ASN A 29 -12.98 -13.86 0.45
C ASN A 29 -11.65 -14.65 0.34
N GLU A 30 -11.39 -15.34 -0.76
CA GLU A 30 -10.09 -15.95 -1.03
C GLU A 30 -9.09 -14.89 -1.55
N ILE A 31 -7.86 -14.96 -1.06
CA ILE A 31 -6.77 -14.15 -1.61
C ILE A 31 -6.34 -14.76 -2.95
N ILE A 32 -6.63 -14.07 -4.05
CA ILE A 32 -6.36 -14.54 -5.42
C ILE A 32 -5.07 -13.96 -6.02
N ALA A 33 -4.54 -12.88 -5.42
CA ALA A 33 -3.22 -12.35 -5.77
C ALA A 33 -2.61 -11.57 -4.59
N VAL A 34 -1.28 -11.59 -4.52
CA VAL A 34 -0.50 -10.82 -3.54
C VAL A 34 0.66 -10.15 -4.25
N TYR A 35 0.80 -8.85 -4.03
CA TYR A 35 1.90 -8.04 -4.53
C TYR A 35 2.64 -7.40 -3.37
N ARG A 36 3.95 -7.27 -3.47
CA ARG A 36 4.79 -6.72 -2.40
C ARG A 36 5.77 -5.69 -2.94
N ALA A 37 5.94 -4.60 -2.20
CA ALA A 37 6.99 -3.63 -2.39
C ALA A 37 7.71 -3.35 -1.06
N THR A 38 8.99 -3.07 -1.15
CA THR A 38 9.81 -2.69 0.00
C THR A 38 10.59 -1.44 -0.40
N SER A 39 10.61 -0.45 0.48
CA SER A 39 11.36 0.77 0.22
C SER A 39 12.87 0.49 0.14
N SER A 40 13.60 1.42 -0.47
CA SER A 40 15.04 1.52 -0.27
C SER A 40 15.36 1.63 1.23
N THR A 41 16.51 1.11 1.66
CA THR A 41 17.04 1.31 3.01
C THR A 41 17.62 2.71 3.20
N SER A 42 17.76 3.49 2.12
CA SER A 42 18.21 4.87 2.19
C SER A 42 17.13 5.76 2.78
N SER A 43 17.53 6.59 3.73
CA SER A 43 16.64 7.59 4.32
C SER A 43 16.20 8.62 3.28
N GLN A 44 14.93 9.02 3.34
CA GLN A 44 14.38 10.15 2.61
C GLN A 44 13.83 11.17 3.60
N SER A 45 13.95 12.45 3.27
CA SER A 45 13.47 13.53 4.12
C SER A 45 12.84 14.66 3.33
N THR A 46 11.91 15.38 3.99
CA THR A 46 11.31 16.62 3.45
C THR A 46 10.93 17.57 4.57
N THR A 47 11.05 18.86 4.31
CA THR A 47 10.51 19.95 5.16
C THR A 47 9.23 20.53 4.55
N SER A 48 8.80 20.03 3.41
CA SER A 48 7.60 20.50 2.71
C SER A 48 6.35 19.80 3.22
N ASN A 49 5.25 20.50 3.23
CA ASN A 49 3.92 19.93 3.44
C ASN A 49 3.30 19.33 2.15
N ALA A 50 3.99 19.40 1.02
CA ALA A 50 3.65 18.66 -0.18
C ALA A 50 4.17 17.23 -0.08
N PHE A 51 3.33 16.24 -0.43
CA PHE A 51 3.71 14.83 -0.41
C PHE A 51 4.75 14.50 -1.48
N ILE A 52 5.74 13.73 -1.08
CA ILE A 52 6.70 13.07 -1.96
C ILE A 52 6.56 11.54 -1.82
N ASN A 53 6.76 10.79 -2.90
CA ASN A 53 6.67 9.34 -2.86
C ASN A 53 7.86 8.73 -2.13
N ILE A 54 7.61 7.68 -1.34
CA ILE A 54 8.68 6.86 -0.75
C ILE A 54 9.24 5.97 -1.85
N THR A 55 10.54 6.09 -2.14
CA THR A 55 11.24 5.33 -3.17
C THR A 55 11.09 3.82 -2.94
N GLY A 56 10.67 3.10 -3.96
CA GLY A 56 10.44 1.66 -3.91
C GLY A 56 9.06 1.25 -3.38
N MET A 57 8.25 2.19 -2.88
CA MET A 57 6.90 1.92 -2.36
C MET A 57 5.83 2.14 -3.43
N SER A 58 5.96 1.43 -4.54
CA SER A 58 5.03 1.47 -5.66
C SER A 58 4.68 0.06 -6.13
N ILE A 59 3.40 -0.22 -6.33
CA ILE A 59 2.89 -1.49 -6.87
C ILE A 59 1.89 -1.17 -7.98
N THR A 60 2.14 -1.69 -9.17
CA THR A 60 1.15 -1.72 -10.25
C THR A 60 0.58 -3.13 -10.36
N MET A 61 -0.74 -3.23 -10.36
CA MET A 61 -1.47 -4.49 -10.50
C MET A 61 -2.62 -4.37 -11.48
N THR A 62 -3.01 -5.48 -12.06
CA THR A 62 -4.23 -5.62 -12.85
C THR A 62 -5.14 -6.60 -12.11
N PRO A 63 -6.32 -6.18 -11.63
CA PRO A 63 -7.24 -7.08 -10.97
C PRO A 63 -7.66 -8.23 -11.89
N LYS A 64 -7.72 -9.43 -11.36
CA LYS A 64 -8.19 -10.62 -12.10
C LYS A 64 -9.70 -10.63 -12.25
N LEU A 65 -10.42 -10.07 -11.26
CA LEU A 65 -11.88 -10.00 -11.28
C LEU A 65 -12.33 -8.57 -11.03
N ALA A 66 -13.31 -8.09 -11.81
CA ALA A 66 -13.93 -6.78 -11.62
C ALA A 66 -14.69 -6.67 -10.28
N THR A 67 -15.08 -7.79 -9.71
CA THR A 67 -15.78 -7.86 -8.42
C THR A 67 -14.86 -7.91 -7.20
N SER A 68 -13.54 -8.13 -7.39
CA SER A 68 -12.57 -8.25 -6.31
C SER A 68 -12.55 -7.04 -5.39
N LYS A 69 -12.17 -7.28 -4.14
CA LYS A 69 -11.69 -6.25 -3.21
C LYS A 69 -10.17 -6.17 -3.27
N ILE A 70 -9.66 -4.95 -3.24
CA ILE A 70 -8.23 -4.68 -3.16
C ILE A 70 -7.92 -4.13 -1.77
N LEU A 71 -7.09 -4.84 -1.02
CA LEU A 71 -6.59 -4.40 0.29
C LEU A 71 -5.15 -3.94 0.13
N VAL A 72 -4.90 -2.68 0.39
CA VAL A 72 -3.55 -2.10 0.49
C VAL A 72 -3.18 -2.01 1.95
N SER A 73 -2.09 -2.65 2.35
CA SER A 73 -1.53 -2.60 3.70
C SER A 73 -0.08 -2.17 3.63
N ALA A 74 0.28 -1.13 4.37
CA ALA A 74 1.67 -0.66 4.43
C ALA A 74 2.10 -0.44 5.88
N THR A 75 3.39 -0.62 6.13
CA THR A 75 4.03 -0.31 7.40
C THR A 75 5.23 0.57 7.13
N ILE A 76 5.20 1.78 7.66
CA ILE A 76 6.17 2.83 7.36
C ILE A 76 7.05 3.11 8.57
N ALA A 77 8.36 3.09 8.36
CA ALA A 77 9.32 3.58 9.34
C ALA A 77 9.47 5.10 9.20
N GLY A 78 8.87 5.86 10.10
CA GLY A 78 8.83 7.32 10.09
C GLY A 78 9.60 7.94 11.25
N GLU A 79 10.00 9.20 11.08
CA GLU A 79 10.61 10.04 12.09
C GLU A 79 10.23 11.49 11.86
N THR A 80 10.06 12.26 12.92
CA THR A 80 10.04 13.72 12.88
C THR A 80 11.31 14.27 13.53
N TYR A 81 11.91 15.31 12.96
CA TYR A 81 13.14 15.89 13.45
C TYR A 81 13.11 17.42 13.31
N GLY A 82 13.80 18.13 14.23
CA GLY A 82 14.00 19.56 14.18
C GLY A 82 13.54 20.29 15.44
N SER A 83 13.77 21.61 15.48
CA SER A 83 13.50 22.47 16.64
C SER A 83 12.12 23.13 16.61
N PHE A 84 11.33 22.93 15.56
CA PHE A 84 9.98 23.47 15.49
C PHE A 84 9.04 22.71 16.42
N THR A 85 8.34 23.43 17.31
CA THR A 85 7.51 22.83 18.37
C THR A 85 6.29 22.06 17.86
N ASP A 86 5.72 22.48 16.74
CA ASP A 86 4.57 21.89 16.08
C ASP A 86 5.06 21.19 14.81
N ARG A 87 5.64 20.00 14.98
CA ARG A 87 6.17 19.18 13.90
C ARG A 87 5.53 17.82 13.86
N GLY A 88 5.37 17.30 12.67
CA GLY A 88 4.80 15.99 12.49
C GLY A 88 5.14 15.42 11.12
N ILE A 89 4.63 14.23 10.87
CA ILE A 89 4.73 13.53 9.60
C ILE A 89 3.36 13.10 9.13
N ARG A 90 3.11 13.28 7.85
CA ARG A 90 1.89 12.83 7.17
C ARG A 90 2.22 11.71 6.22
N PHE A 91 1.30 10.78 6.10
CA PHE A 91 1.38 9.68 5.14
C PHE A 91 0.14 9.66 4.26
N VAL A 92 0.32 9.23 3.02
CA VAL A 92 -0.76 9.10 2.04
C VAL A 92 -0.63 7.79 1.29
N ILE A 93 -1.76 7.12 1.05
CA ILE A 93 -1.88 6.08 0.04
C ILE A 93 -2.49 6.72 -1.20
N TYR A 94 -1.77 6.68 -2.30
CA TYR A 94 -2.29 7.01 -3.62
C TYR A 94 -2.75 5.76 -4.33
N GLY A 95 -3.76 5.89 -5.18
CA GLY A 95 -4.27 4.81 -6.01
C GLY A 95 -4.82 5.32 -7.34
N GLY A 96 -5.37 4.40 -8.13
CA GLY A 96 -5.95 4.68 -9.44
C GLY A 96 -4.99 4.39 -10.61
N ALA A 97 -5.41 4.66 -11.83
CA ALA A 97 -4.65 4.32 -13.04
C ALA A 97 -3.25 4.94 -13.06
N SER A 98 -3.10 6.17 -12.60
CA SER A 98 -1.82 6.89 -12.52
C SER A 98 -1.12 6.78 -11.15
N GLY A 99 -1.79 6.20 -10.14
CA GLY A 99 -1.25 6.17 -8.77
C GLY A 99 -1.11 7.54 -8.11
N THR A 100 -1.95 8.50 -8.47
CA THR A 100 -1.87 9.89 -7.96
C THR A 100 -3.12 10.35 -7.21
N THR A 101 -4.20 9.57 -7.26
CA THR A 101 -5.43 9.90 -6.52
C THR A 101 -5.27 9.53 -5.06
N VAL A 102 -5.48 10.49 -4.16
CA VAL A 102 -5.46 10.24 -2.70
C VAL A 102 -6.58 9.25 -2.35
N ARG A 103 -6.21 8.15 -1.67
CA ARG A 103 -7.12 7.11 -1.21
C ARG A 103 -7.23 7.05 0.30
N TYR A 104 -6.13 7.30 0.98
CA TYR A 104 -6.07 7.31 2.44
C TYR A 104 -5.02 8.32 2.89
N TYR A 105 -5.26 8.94 4.02
CA TYR A 105 -4.40 9.94 4.62
C TYR A 105 -4.30 9.71 6.13
N SER A 106 -3.12 9.86 6.68
CA SER A 106 -2.85 9.78 8.12
C SER A 106 -1.83 10.84 8.51
N GLU A 107 -2.00 11.42 9.70
CA GLU A 107 -1.16 12.48 10.24
C GLU A 107 -0.75 12.14 11.67
N TYR A 108 0.51 12.40 11.98
CA TYR A 108 1.10 12.22 13.29
C TYR A 108 1.79 13.53 13.70
N ASP A 109 1.14 14.29 14.55
CA ASP A 109 1.70 15.51 15.12
C ASP A 109 2.41 15.23 16.41
N LEU A 110 3.48 15.97 16.61
CA LEU A 110 4.28 15.98 17.79
C LEU A 110 4.44 17.41 18.28
N TYR A 111 3.95 17.67 19.48
CA TYR A 111 4.17 18.94 20.16
C TYR A 111 5.33 18.77 21.13
N ASN A 112 6.54 19.09 20.69
CA ASN A 112 7.73 18.98 21.52
C ASN A 112 8.72 20.14 21.20
N SER A 113 9.23 20.78 22.24
CA SER A 113 10.18 21.89 22.14
C SER A 113 11.66 21.48 22.05
N SER A 114 11.98 20.18 22.04
CA SER A 114 13.37 19.70 21.94
C SER A 114 13.80 19.50 20.49
N ASP A 115 15.09 19.72 20.22
CA ASP A 115 15.72 19.50 18.92
C ASP A 115 15.89 18.02 18.55
N ASP A 116 15.38 17.11 19.37
CA ASP A 116 15.57 15.68 19.20
C ASP A 116 14.67 15.08 18.14
N GLY A 117 15.21 14.16 17.35
CA GLY A 117 14.44 13.34 16.44
C GLY A 117 13.51 12.40 17.22
N GLN A 118 12.23 12.36 16.84
CA GLN A 118 11.30 11.35 17.37
C GLN A 118 10.94 10.34 16.32
N ARG A 119 11.29 9.09 16.63
CA ARG A 119 10.93 7.95 15.80
C ARG A 119 9.45 7.63 15.98
N ILE A 120 8.76 7.57 14.88
CA ILE A 120 7.43 7.02 14.78
C ILE A 120 7.58 5.68 14.06
N SER A 121 8.06 4.68 14.78
CA SER A 121 8.37 3.40 14.17
C SER A 121 7.11 2.63 13.80
N LYS A 122 7.09 2.11 12.55
CA LYS A 122 6.10 1.11 12.11
C LYS A 122 4.65 1.60 12.06
N VAL A 123 4.42 2.77 11.47
CA VAL A 123 3.07 3.30 11.23
C VAL A 123 2.31 2.38 10.26
N PRO A 124 1.20 1.77 10.68
CA PRO A 124 0.37 1.00 9.79
C PRO A 124 -0.57 1.92 8.99
N LEU A 125 -0.65 1.67 7.69
CA LEU A 125 -1.63 2.28 6.81
C LEU A 125 -2.44 1.16 6.16
N THR A 126 -3.76 1.29 6.16
CA THR A 126 -4.64 0.29 5.55
C THR A 126 -5.75 0.97 4.77
N TYR A 127 -5.99 0.49 3.55
CA TYR A 127 -7.04 0.99 2.67
C TYR A 127 -7.66 -0.17 1.89
N VAL A 128 -8.97 -0.13 1.70
CA VAL A 128 -9.71 -1.15 0.93
C VAL A 128 -10.58 -0.45 -0.12
N GLU A 129 -10.54 -0.96 -1.34
CA GLU A 129 -11.46 -0.54 -2.40
C GLU A 129 -12.02 -1.74 -3.19
N SER A 130 -13.09 -1.50 -3.95
CA SER A 130 -13.56 -2.46 -4.96
C SER A 130 -12.76 -2.29 -6.24
N ALA A 131 -12.45 -3.38 -6.92
CA ALA A 131 -11.77 -3.31 -8.21
C ALA A 131 -12.62 -2.58 -9.25
N SER A 132 -13.92 -2.88 -9.34
CA SER A 132 -14.91 -2.31 -10.27
C SER A 132 -14.63 -2.60 -11.75
N ASP A 133 -13.40 -2.91 -12.11
CA ASP A 133 -12.94 -3.30 -13.44
C ASP A 133 -11.62 -4.10 -13.35
N THR A 134 -11.12 -4.55 -14.48
CA THR A 134 -9.83 -5.24 -14.61
C THR A 134 -8.74 -4.36 -15.23
N SER A 135 -8.89 -3.04 -15.19
CA SER A 135 -7.86 -2.11 -15.66
C SER A 135 -6.68 -2.06 -14.68
N ALA A 136 -5.48 -1.85 -15.24
CA ALA A 136 -4.29 -1.68 -14.42
C ALA A 136 -4.42 -0.46 -13.50
N ARG A 137 -3.95 -0.61 -12.26
CA ARG A 137 -3.91 0.45 -11.25
C ARG A 137 -2.62 0.42 -10.46
N THR A 138 -2.19 1.59 -10.04
CA THR A 138 -0.95 1.76 -9.30
C THR A 138 -1.26 2.30 -7.91
N TYR A 139 -0.62 1.73 -6.90
CA TYR A 139 -0.62 2.22 -5.53
C TYR A 139 0.76 2.72 -5.16
N ASN A 140 0.83 3.92 -4.59
CA ASN A 140 2.07 4.53 -4.09
C ASN A 140 1.86 4.96 -2.65
N ILE A 141 2.93 4.93 -1.87
CA ILE A 141 2.95 5.53 -0.54
C ILE A 141 3.78 6.81 -0.60
N GLY A 142 3.20 7.89 -0.10
CA GLY A 142 3.88 9.17 0.04
C GLY A 142 3.96 9.63 1.48
N PHE A 143 4.86 10.59 1.75
CA PHE A 143 4.98 11.26 3.04
C PHE A 143 5.26 12.74 2.86
N ALA A 144 4.97 13.52 3.91
CA ALA A 144 5.22 14.96 3.96
C ALA A 144 5.46 15.40 5.41
N SER A 145 6.04 16.59 5.61
CA SER A 145 5.95 17.26 6.89
C SER A 145 4.54 17.80 7.12
N THR A 146 4.08 17.92 8.36
CA THR A 146 2.79 18.54 8.69
C THR A 146 2.81 20.05 8.42
N THR A 147 3.99 20.66 8.42
CA THR A 147 4.20 22.09 8.16
C THR A 147 5.33 22.31 7.15
N SER A 148 5.27 23.42 6.41
CA SER A 148 6.37 23.88 5.54
C SER A 148 7.36 24.77 6.29
N ASN A 149 7.97 24.23 7.35
CA ASN A 149 8.95 24.92 8.16
C ASN A 149 10.32 24.24 8.04
N ALA A 150 11.38 25.02 7.76
CA ALA A 150 12.74 24.49 7.61
C ALA A 150 13.27 23.75 8.85
N ASN A 151 12.71 24.05 10.04
CA ASN A 151 13.04 23.42 11.32
C ASN A 151 12.09 22.26 11.69
N ALA A 152 11.27 21.81 10.74
CA ALA A 152 10.36 20.66 10.89
C ALA A 152 10.58 19.69 9.75
N THR A 153 11.35 18.64 9.98
CA THR A 153 11.70 17.64 8.97
C THR A 153 10.94 16.34 9.20
N ALA A 154 10.20 15.87 8.21
CA ALA A 154 9.70 14.52 8.16
C ALA A 154 10.73 13.60 7.47
N ARG A 155 10.98 12.43 8.04
CA ARG A 155 11.93 11.44 7.52
C ARG A 155 11.30 10.06 7.47
N VAL A 156 11.72 9.25 6.50
CA VAL A 156 11.36 7.83 6.41
C VAL A 156 12.61 6.98 6.19
N ASN A 157 12.55 5.72 6.57
CA ASN A 157 13.62 4.72 6.40
C ASN A 157 14.93 5.11 7.11
N GLN A 158 14.86 5.88 8.19
CA GLN A 158 16.04 6.21 8.99
C GLN A 158 16.64 4.94 9.61
N TYR A 159 17.94 4.94 9.82
CA TYR A 159 18.69 3.85 10.44
C TYR A 159 18.60 2.51 9.69
N GLY A 160 18.34 2.54 8.39
CA GLY A 160 18.26 1.33 7.57
C GLY A 160 16.98 0.51 7.78
N GLU A 161 15.96 1.05 8.44
CA GLU A 161 14.67 0.39 8.62
C GLU A 161 13.79 0.55 7.35
N PRO A 162 13.55 -0.52 6.59
CA PRO A 162 12.74 -0.43 5.40
C PRO A 162 11.25 -0.33 5.75
N SER A 163 10.53 0.45 4.97
CA SER A 163 9.07 0.42 4.90
C SER A 163 8.60 -0.68 3.95
N GLN A 164 7.41 -1.21 4.16
CA GLN A 164 6.85 -2.29 3.36
C GLN A 164 5.41 -1.98 2.96
N MET A 165 5.03 -2.43 1.76
CA MET A 165 3.65 -2.39 1.30
C MET A 165 3.29 -3.74 0.70
N ILE A 166 2.07 -4.20 1.00
CA ILE A 166 1.48 -5.40 0.42
C ILE A 166 0.11 -5.00 -0.14
N VAL A 167 -0.17 -5.45 -1.36
CA VAL A 167 -1.49 -5.32 -1.97
C VAL A 167 -2.03 -6.72 -2.17
N TYR A 168 -3.22 -6.97 -1.64
CA TYR A 168 -3.96 -8.21 -1.79
C TYR A 168 -5.14 -7.99 -2.72
N GLU A 169 -5.36 -8.91 -3.63
CA GLU A 169 -6.62 -9.05 -4.34
C GLU A 169 -7.42 -10.18 -3.70
N ILE A 170 -8.65 -9.86 -3.30
CA ILE A 170 -9.55 -10.76 -2.57
C ILE A 170 -10.78 -11.00 -3.46
N GLY A 171 -11.04 -12.24 -3.81
CA GLY A 171 -12.20 -12.65 -4.58
C GLY A 171 -13.52 -12.40 -3.84
N GLN A 172 -14.55 -12.02 -4.58
CA GLN A 172 -15.92 -11.83 -4.07
C GLN A 172 -16.88 -12.76 -4.81
#